data_9795815b05293c5a4bbade64e8b95f83
#
_entry.id   9795815b05293c5a4bbade64e8b95f83
#
_cell.length_a   1.000
_cell.length_b   1.000
_cell.length_c   1.000
_cell.angle_alpha   90.00
_cell.angle_beta   90.00
_cell.angle_gamma   90.00
#
_symmetry.space_group_name_H-M   'P 1'
#
loop_
_entity.id
_entity.type
_entity.pdbx_description
1 polymer ?
#
loop_
_entity_poly.entity_id
_entity_poly.type
_entity_poly.pdbx_seq_one_letter_code
_entity_poly.pdbx_strand_id
1 'polypeptide(L)'
;MSKRTRQYLGLLSAVLAYYIIHEGAHLIYALITGTFKQINIMGLGMQIDIHAERMTDIQLGIFCLVGSIATFITAYILVLLVNKIGDTPSKIFKACMYYITIAMLLIDPVYLSVLCGFFGGGDMNGISLLFPELAIRIVYGIILAINIAVFVKIILPKYQLAFSK
;
A
#
# COMPACT_ATOMS: atom_id res chain seq x y z
N MET A 1 27.60 -8.25 -2.49
CA MET A 1 26.27 -8.89 -2.37
C MET A 1 25.69 -9.12 -3.75
N SER A 2 25.06 -10.29 -3.99
CA SER A 2 24.53 -10.67 -5.30
C SER A 2 23.28 -9.86 -5.67
N LYS A 3 22.96 -9.80 -6.99
CA LYS A 3 21.73 -9.17 -7.49
C LYS A 3 20.49 -9.84 -6.88
N ARG A 4 20.48 -11.17 -6.82
CA ARG A 4 19.34 -11.95 -6.24
C ARG A 4 19.10 -11.63 -4.78
N THR A 5 20.15 -11.55 -3.96
CA THR A 5 20.01 -11.20 -2.53
C THR A 5 19.39 -9.82 -2.34
N ARG A 6 19.77 -8.82 -3.16
CA ARG A 6 19.15 -7.49 -3.11
C ARG A 6 17.68 -7.50 -3.50
N GLN A 7 17.29 -8.34 -4.47
CA GLN A 7 15.89 -8.48 -4.88
C GLN A 7 15.05 -9.10 -3.75
N TYR A 8 15.52 -10.17 -3.10
CA TYR A 8 14.81 -10.77 -1.97
C TYR A 8 14.67 -9.82 -0.78
N LEU A 9 15.75 -9.11 -0.43
CA LEU A 9 15.68 -8.10 0.63
C LEU A 9 14.71 -6.96 0.26
N GLY A 10 14.71 -6.53 -1.00
CA GLY A 10 13.77 -5.53 -1.50
C GLY A 10 12.32 -5.98 -1.41
N LEU A 11 12.02 -7.21 -1.83
CA LEU A 11 10.67 -7.78 -1.71
C LEU A 11 10.22 -7.92 -0.25
N LEU A 12 11.09 -8.45 0.61
CA LEU A 12 10.80 -8.55 2.04
C LEU A 12 10.52 -7.16 2.66
N SER A 13 11.38 -6.18 2.34
CA SER A 13 11.19 -4.80 2.80
C SER A 13 9.87 -4.21 2.31
N ALA A 14 9.46 -4.53 1.07
CA ALA A 14 8.20 -4.04 0.52
C ALA A 14 6.99 -4.61 1.25
N VAL A 15 7.00 -5.92 1.54
CA VAL A 15 5.93 -6.58 2.32
C VAL A 15 5.83 -5.96 3.71
N LEU A 16 6.96 -5.86 4.43
CA LEU A 16 6.97 -5.30 5.78
C LEU A 16 6.52 -3.82 5.79
N ALA A 17 7.06 -3.00 4.88
CA ALA A 17 6.69 -1.59 4.80
C ALA A 17 5.20 -1.40 4.44
N TYR A 18 4.68 -2.24 3.53
CA TYR A 18 3.27 -2.19 3.16
C TYR A 18 2.37 -2.45 4.39
N TYR A 19 2.60 -3.53 5.12
CA TYR A 19 1.81 -3.81 6.32
C TYR A 19 1.96 -2.73 7.38
N ILE A 20 3.17 -2.24 7.63
CA ILE A 20 3.38 -1.18 8.63
C ILE A 20 2.61 0.09 8.27
N ILE A 21 2.59 0.50 7.01
CA ILE A 21 1.92 1.73 6.57
C ILE A 21 0.40 1.52 6.48
N HIS A 22 -0.04 0.45 5.82
CA HIS A 22 -1.46 0.16 5.60
C HIS A 22 -2.17 -0.14 6.92
N GLU A 23 -1.73 -1.18 7.63
CA GLU A 23 -2.34 -1.57 8.90
C GLU A 23 -2.05 -0.57 10.02
N GLY A 24 -0.91 0.14 9.95
CA GLY A 24 -0.61 1.24 10.87
C GLY A 24 -1.63 2.38 10.78
N ALA A 25 -2.12 2.70 9.58
CA ALA A 25 -3.18 3.69 9.41
C ALA A 25 -4.51 3.21 10.01
N HIS A 26 -4.89 1.94 9.80
CA HIS A 26 -6.05 1.33 10.45
C HIS A 26 -5.91 1.36 11.97
N LEU A 27 -4.73 1.02 12.52
CA LEU A 27 -4.47 1.05 13.95
C LEU A 27 -4.64 2.46 14.52
N ILE A 28 -4.05 3.46 13.90
CA ILE A 28 -4.16 4.85 14.35
C ILE A 28 -5.63 5.29 14.37
N TYR A 29 -6.39 4.99 13.31
CA TYR A 29 -7.80 5.34 13.25
C TYR A 29 -8.61 4.61 14.32
N ALA A 30 -8.40 3.31 14.53
CA ALA A 30 -9.07 2.51 15.55
C ALA A 30 -8.78 3.01 16.97
N LEU A 31 -7.55 3.46 17.24
CA LEU A 31 -7.17 4.06 18.52
C LEU A 31 -7.84 5.41 18.75
N ILE A 32 -7.90 6.27 17.73
CA ILE A 32 -8.56 7.59 17.81
C ILE A 32 -10.06 7.43 18.06
N THR A 33 -10.70 6.45 17.43
CA THR A 33 -12.14 6.20 17.57
C THR A 33 -12.49 5.35 18.80
N GLY A 34 -11.49 4.83 19.54
CA GLY A 34 -11.68 3.95 20.69
C GLY A 34 -12.27 2.57 20.33
N THR A 35 -12.10 2.14 19.10
CA THR A 35 -12.68 0.89 18.58
C THR A 35 -11.67 -0.23 18.39
N PHE A 36 -10.40 0.00 18.72
CA PHE A 36 -9.35 -1.01 18.63
C PHE A 36 -9.67 -2.22 19.53
N LYS A 37 -9.51 -3.44 18.99
CA LYS A 37 -9.71 -4.69 19.71
C LYS A 37 -8.41 -5.46 19.89
N GLN A 38 -7.76 -5.84 18.79
CA GLN A 38 -6.49 -6.58 18.81
C GLN A 38 -5.79 -6.53 17.46
N ILE A 39 -4.52 -6.96 17.45
CA ILE A 39 -3.77 -7.20 16.21
C ILE A 39 -3.80 -8.71 15.93
N ASN A 40 -4.31 -9.10 14.78
CA ASN A 40 -4.31 -10.47 14.32
C ASN A 40 -3.14 -10.70 13.37
N ILE A 41 -2.31 -11.71 13.67
CA ILE A 41 -1.22 -12.15 12.81
C ILE A 41 -1.66 -13.45 12.14
N MET A 42 -1.82 -13.45 10.83
CA MET A 42 -2.23 -14.60 10.03
C MET A 42 -1.15 -14.96 9.01
N GLY A 43 -0.30 -15.91 9.35
CA GLY A 43 0.83 -16.29 8.50
C GLY A 43 1.80 -15.13 8.28
N LEU A 44 1.92 -14.65 7.04
CA LEU A 44 2.73 -13.47 6.71
C LEU A 44 1.92 -12.16 6.73
N GLY A 45 0.62 -12.23 7.04
CA GLY A 45 -0.27 -11.07 7.09
C GLY A 45 -0.47 -10.56 8.52
N MET A 46 -0.80 -9.27 8.62
CA MET A 46 -1.24 -8.60 9.84
C MET A 46 -2.57 -7.91 9.53
N GLN A 47 -3.47 -7.91 10.48
CA GLN A 47 -4.78 -7.24 10.38
C GLN A 47 -5.14 -6.60 11.70
N ILE A 48 -5.66 -5.39 11.65
CA ILE A 48 -6.21 -4.69 12.81
C ILE A 48 -7.67 -5.10 13.00
N ASP A 49 -7.96 -5.77 14.11
CA ASP A 49 -9.31 -6.13 14.51
C ASP A 49 -9.93 -5.01 15.36
N ILE A 50 -11.20 -4.73 15.13
CA ILE A 50 -11.93 -3.62 15.71
C ILE A 50 -13.29 -4.09 16.26
N HIS A 51 -13.85 -3.30 17.16
CA HIS A 51 -15.23 -3.39 17.60
C HIS A 51 -16.15 -2.70 16.59
N ALA A 52 -16.39 -3.35 15.43
CA ALA A 52 -17.21 -2.78 14.35
C ALA A 52 -18.62 -2.42 14.79
N GLU A 53 -19.19 -3.16 15.77
CA GLU A 53 -20.49 -2.88 16.37
C GLU A 53 -20.58 -1.53 17.11
N ARG A 54 -19.45 -0.89 17.37
CA ARG A 54 -19.36 0.44 18.00
C ARG A 54 -19.15 1.56 16.99
N MET A 55 -19.03 1.23 15.70
CA MET A 55 -18.83 2.20 14.62
C MET A 55 -20.13 2.48 13.89
N THR A 56 -20.28 3.71 13.43
CA THR A 56 -21.25 4.02 12.38
C THR A 56 -20.74 3.53 11.04
N ASP A 57 -21.62 3.37 10.04
CA ASP A 57 -21.23 2.99 8.67
C ASP A 57 -20.18 3.94 8.09
N ILE A 58 -20.30 5.25 8.39
CA ILE A 58 -19.33 6.26 7.95
C ILE A 58 -17.96 6.00 8.60
N GLN A 59 -17.91 5.74 9.89
CA GLN A 59 -16.66 5.46 10.60
C GLN A 59 -15.99 4.17 10.09
N LEU A 60 -16.79 3.12 9.85
CA LEU A 60 -16.28 1.86 9.32
C LEU A 60 -15.78 2.01 7.90
N GLY A 61 -16.50 2.76 7.05
CA GLY A 61 -16.05 3.06 5.70
C GLY A 61 -14.76 3.88 5.66
N ILE A 62 -14.62 4.88 6.54
CA ILE A 62 -13.37 5.65 6.66
C ILE A 62 -12.24 4.76 7.19
N PHE A 63 -12.50 3.91 8.20
CA PHE A 63 -11.52 2.93 8.68
C PHE A 63 -10.96 2.10 7.54
N CYS A 64 -11.81 1.57 6.66
CA CYS A 64 -11.37 0.76 5.51
C CYS A 64 -10.68 1.58 4.40
N LEU A 65 -10.85 2.91 4.35
CA LEU A 65 -10.18 3.78 3.38
C LEU A 65 -8.78 4.22 3.81
N VAL A 66 -8.54 4.41 5.12
CA VAL A 66 -7.30 5.06 5.58
C VAL A 66 -6.04 4.27 5.24
N GLY A 67 -6.10 2.93 5.14
CA GLY A 67 -4.99 2.08 4.74
C GLY A 67 -4.50 2.45 3.32
N SER A 68 -5.40 2.44 2.35
CA SER A 68 -5.08 2.79 0.96
C SER A 68 -4.66 4.25 0.79
N ILE A 69 -5.25 5.18 1.55
CA ILE A 69 -4.83 6.58 1.55
C ILE A 69 -3.39 6.73 2.05
N ALA A 70 -3.03 6.06 3.15
CA ALA A 70 -1.69 6.12 3.72
C ALA A 70 -0.64 5.53 2.76
N THR A 71 -0.94 4.42 2.10
CA THR A 71 -0.05 3.83 1.09
C THR A 71 0.13 4.75 -0.12
N PHE A 72 -0.92 5.41 -0.62
CA PHE A 72 -0.82 6.39 -1.70
C PHE A 72 0.02 7.60 -1.32
N ILE A 73 -0.21 8.20 -0.16
CA ILE A 73 0.60 9.33 0.32
C ILE A 73 2.08 8.91 0.36
N THR A 74 2.38 7.76 0.95
CA THR A 74 3.73 7.22 1.03
C THR A 74 4.32 6.97 -0.37
N ALA A 75 3.56 6.36 -1.28
CA ALA A 75 3.98 6.09 -2.65
C ALA A 75 4.42 7.37 -3.36
N TYR A 76 3.58 8.40 -3.33
CA TYR A 76 3.87 9.67 -4.03
C TYR A 76 5.00 10.46 -3.37
N ILE A 77 5.17 10.40 -2.04
CA ILE A 77 6.38 10.91 -1.37
C ILE A 77 7.62 10.20 -1.92
N LEU A 78 7.60 8.87 -2.05
CA LEU A 78 8.73 8.12 -2.61
C LEU A 78 8.98 8.42 -4.09
N VAL A 79 7.93 8.66 -4.88
CA VAL A 79 8.05 9.14 -6.27
C VAL A 79 8.75 10.49 -6.33
N LEU A 80 8.41 11.43 -5.46
CA LEU A 80 9.07 12.74 -5.37
C LEU A 80 10.54 12.62 -4.95
N LEU A 81 10.85 11.67 -4.07
CA LEU A 81 12.19 11.43 -3.55
C LEU A 81 13.06 10.53 -4.44
N VAL A 82 12.56 10.03 -5.57
CA VAL A 82 13.25 9.02 -6.39
C VAL A 82 14.65 9.43 -6.83
N ASN A 83 14.90 10.71 -7.11
CA ASN A 83 16.24 11.19 -7.48
C ASN A 83 17.19 11.11 -6.27
N LYS A 84 16.76 11.59 -5.10
CA LYS A 84 17.57 11.52 -3.86
C LYS A 84 17.89 10.07 -3.48
N ILE A 85 16.91 9.18 -3.61
CA ILE A 85 17.09 7.75 -3.38
C ILE A 85 18.11 7.17 -4.38
N GLY A 86 17.98 7.53 -5.66
CA GLY A 86 18.87 7.08 -6.73
C GLY A 86 20.33 7.53 -6.57
N ASP A 87 20.58 8.67 -5.95
CA ASP A 87 21.92 9.21 -5.72
C ASP A 87 22.62 8.61 -4.49
N THR A 88 21.91 7.80 -3.68
CA THR A 88 22.56 7.12 -2.53
C THR A 88 23.57 6.09 -2.99
N PRO A 89 24.70 5.88 -2.28
CA PRO A 89 25.70 4.89 -2.66
C PRO A 89 25.24 3.44 -2.42
N SER A 90 24.27 3.22 -1.53
CA SER A 90 23.83 1.89 -1.12
C SER A 90 22.91 1.23 -2.16
N LYS A 91 23.40 0.22 -2.87
CA LYS A 91 22.60 -0.59 -3.82
C LYS A 91 21.49 -1.38 -3.12
N ILE A 92 21.67 -1.72 -1.82
CA ILE A 92 20.63 -2.40 -1.02
C ILE A 92 19.49 -1.44 -0.76
N PHE A 93 19.80 -0.25 -0.22
CA PHE A 93 18.80 0.77 0.06
C PHE A 93 17.99 1.13 -1.19
N LYS A 94 18.67 1.35 -2.32
CA LYS A 94 17.99 1.59 -3.61
C LYS A 94 17.04 0.45 -3.99
N ALA A 95 17.45 -0.80 -3.81
CA ALA A 95 16.60 -1.95 -4.11
C ALA A 95 15.38 -2.01 -3.17
N CYS A 96 15.57 -1.84 -1.87
CA CYS A 96 14.46 -1.81 -0.90
C CYS A 96 13.46 -0.71 -1.27
N MET A 97 13.93 0.53 -1.48
CA MET A 97 13.06 1.66 -1.82
C MET A 97 12.33 1.47 -3.17
N TYR A 98 12.98 0.84 -4.16
CA TYR A 98 12.34 0.49 -5.42
C TYR A 98 11.12 -0.43 -5.23
N TYR A 99 11.31 -1.54 -4.52
CA TYR A 99 10.23 -2.49 -4.29
C TYR A 99 9.14 -1.95 -3.35
N ILE A 100 9.51 -1.16 -2.33
CA ILE A 100 8.55 -0.45 -1.47
C ILE A 100 7.69 0.50 -2.31
N THR A 101 8.30 1.31 -3.19
CA THR A 101 7.55 2.23 -4.04
C THR A 101 6.56 1.50 -4.94
N ILE A 102 6.96 0.36 -5.54
CA ILE A 102 6.06 -0.46 -6.37
C ILE A 102 4.90 -1.00 -5.54
N ALA A 103 5.18 -1.56 -4.36
CA ALA A 103 4.15 -2.12 -3.50
C ALA A 103 3.11 -1.06 -3.12
N MET A 104 3.56 0.13 -2.66
CA MET A 104 2.68 1.24 -2.28
C MET A 104 1.85 1.79 -3.46
N LEU A 105 2.40 1.78 -4.68
CA LEU A 105 1.66 2.24 -5.86
C LEU A 105 0.61 1.25 -6.35
N LEU A 106 0.86 -0.07 -6.22
CA LEU A 106 0.10 -1.04 -6.99
C LEU A 106 -0.78 -1.98 -6.15
N ILE A 107 -0.44 -2.30 -4.90
CA ILE A 107 -1.16 -3.36 -4.16
C ILE A 107 -2.63 -2.97 -3.96
N ASP A 108 -2.92 -1.82 -3.35
CA ASP A 108 -4.30 -1.42 -3.08
C ASP A 108 -5.13 -1.18 -4.34
N PRO A 109 -4.60 -0.49 -5.39
CA PRO A 109 -5.37 -0.34 -6.62
C PRO A 109 -5.67 -1.66 -7.33
N VAL A 110 -4.73 -2.61 -7.35
CA VAL A 110 -4.95 -3.95 -7.90
C VAL A 110 -5.99 -4.70 -7.07
N TYR A 111 -5.84 -4.67 -5.74
CA TYR A 111 -6.77 -5.36 -4.84
C TYR A 111 -8.18 -4.80 -4.97
N LEU A 112 -8.38 -3.50 -4.79
CA LEU A 112 -9.71 -2.88 -4.75
C LEU A 112 -10.38 -2.78 -6.13
N SER A 113 -9.62 -2.74 -7.24
CA SER A 113 -10.22 -2.73 -8.57
C SER A 113 -10.56 -4.13 -9.11
N VAL A 114 -9.70 -5.14 -8.84
CA VAL A 114 -9.79 -6.45 -9.48
C VAL A 114 -9.96 -7.58 -8.48
N LEU A 115 -9.11 -7.67 -7.45
CA LEU A 115 -8.92 -8.87 -6.66
C LEU A 115 -9.90 -9.03 -5.49
N CYS A 116 -10.51 -7.95 -4.98
CA CYS A 116 -11.40 -8.01 -3.82
C CYS A 116 -12.58 -8.97 -3.98
N GLY A 117 -13.06 -9.18 -5.21
CA GLY A 117 -14.12 -10.14 -5.51
C GLY A 117 -13.69 -11.61 -5.46
N PHE A 118 -12.37 -11.90 -5.48
CA PHE A 118 -11.84 -13.26 -5.47
C PHE A 118 -11.34 -13.70 -4.09
N PHE A 119 -10.82 -12.76 -3.29
CA PHE A 119 -10.15 -13.06 -2.02
C PHE A 119 -10.93 -12.61 -0.78
N GLY A 120 -12.21 -12.23 -0.96
CA GLY A 120 -13.03 -11.67 0.10
C GLY A 120 -12.91 -10.15 0.18
N GLY A 121 -13.95 -9.54 0.75
CA GLY A 121 -14.17 -8.11 0.63
C GLY A 121 -13.24 -7.21 1.45
N GLY A 122 -12.58 -7.70 2.52
CA GLY A 122 -11.68 -6.87 3.31
C GLY A 122 -12.15 -5.41 3.42
N ASP A 123 -11.27 -4.48 3.06
CA ASP A 123 -11.58 -3.04 3.04
C ASP A 123 -12.72 -2.67 2.09
N MET A 124 -12.91 -3.41 0.98
CA MET A 124 -14.00 -3.15 0.06
C MET A 124 -15.37 -3.19 0.76
N ASN A 125 -15.57 -4.11 1.71
CA ASN A 125 -16.85 -4.23 2.41
C ASN A 125 -17.19 -2.96 3.20
N GLY A 126 -16.21 -2.38 3.90
CA GLY A 126 -16.42 -1.13 4.62
C GLY A 126 -16.57 0.07 3.69
N ILE A 127 -15.74 0.17 2.65
CA ILE A 127 -15.83 1.28 1.68
C ILE A 127 -17.18 1.26 0.94
N SER A 128 -17.75 0.06 0.72
CA SER A 128 -19.05 -0.11 0.07
C SER A 128 -20.23 0.40 0.90
N LEU A 129 -20.04 0.69 2.19
CA LEU A 129 -21.01 1.40 3.00
C LEU A 129 -21.10 2.90 2.64
N LEU A 130 -20.04 3.46 2.04
CA LEU A 130 -19.98 4.87 1.64
C LEU A 130 -20.34 5.08 0.17
N PHE A 131 -19.93 4.17 -0.70
CA PHE A 131 -20.05 4.30 -2.16
C PHE A 131 -20.39 2.96 -2.81
N PRO A 132 -21.10 2.96 -3.95
CA PRO A 132 -21.36 1.73 -4.69
C PRO A 132 -20.06 1.01 -5.08
N GLU A 133 -19.99 -0.30 -4.88
CA GLU A 133 -18.79 -1.11 -5.14
C GLU A 133 -18.24 -0.90 -6.57
N LEU A 134 -19.13 -0.82 -7.57
CA LEU A 134 -18.73 -0.58 -8.97
C LEU A 134 -18.00 0.76 -9.12
N ALA A 135 -18.47 1.81 -8.44
CA ALA A 135 -17.80 3.12 -8.48
C ALA A 135 -16.41 3.05 -7.85
N ILE A 136 -16.26 2.34 -6.71
CA ILE A 136 -14.97 2.13 -6.05
C ILE A 136 -14.01 1.41 -7.00
N ARG A 137 -14.45 0.31 -7.62
CA ARG A 137 -13.64 -0.46 -8.58
C ARG A 137 -13.18 0.38 -9.75
N ILE A 138 -14.05 1.23 -10.32
CA ILE A 138 -13.71 2.13 -11.43
C ILE A 138 -12.66 3.15 -10.98
N VAL A 139 -12.86 3.80 -9.83
CA VAL A 139 -11.93 4.80 -9.29
C VAL A 139 -10.55 4.19 -9.04
N TYR A 140 -10.49 3.05 -8.35
CA TYR A 140 -9.21 2.37 -8.11
C TYR A 140 -8.59 1.79 -9.39
N GLY A 141 -9.40 1.42 -10.39
CA GLY A 141 -8.92 1.04 -11.73
C GLY A 141 -8.27 2.21 -12.49
N ILE A 142 -8.84 3.40 -12.38
CA ILE A 142 -8.24 4.62 -12.94
C ILE A 142 -6.93 4.95 -12.21
N ILE A 143 -6.92 4.89 -10.88
CA ILE A 143 -5.72 5.08 -10.06
C ILE A 143 -4.64 4.06 -10.46
N LEU A 144 -4.99 2.79 -10.65
CA LEU A 144 -4.07 1.75 -11.12
C LEU A 144 -3.44 2.12 -12.46
N ALA A 145 -4.23 2.56 -13.43
CA ALA A 145 -3.72 2.97 -14.74
C ALA A 145 -2.74 4.15 -14.63
N ILE A 146 -3.06 5.15 -13.82
CA ILE A 146 -2.18 6.29 -13.53
C ILE A 146 -0.88 5.80 -12.86
N ASN A 147 -0.98 4.95 -11.84
CA ASN A 147 0.18 4.45 -11.10
C ASN A 147 1.09 3.57 -11.97
N ILE A 148 0.52 2.77 -12.89
CA ILE A 148 1.31 2.04 -13.89
C ILE A 148 2.05 3.02 -14.81
N ALA A 149 1.40 4.09 -15.26
CA ALA A 149 2.06 5.11 -16.09
C ALA A 149 3.19 5.82 -15.31
N VAL A 150 2.99 6.17 -14.04
CA VAL A 150 4.03 6.72 -13.14
C VAL A 150 5.19 5.73 -12.99
N PHE A 151 4.88 4.46 -12.74
CA PHE A 151 5.90 3.43 -12.62
C PHE A 151 6.75 3.32 -13.91
N VAL A 152 6.11 3.16 -15.07
CA VAL A 152 6.81 2.93 -16.34
C VAL A 152 7.58 4.17 -16.81
N LYS A 153 6.98 5.37 -16.67
CA LYS A 153 7.57 6.60 -17.22
C LYS A 153 8.53 7.31 -16.26
N ILE A 154 8.40 7.11 -14.97
CA ILE A 154 9.17 7.86 -13.95
C ILE A 154 10.07 6.91 -13.15
N ILE A 155 9.48 5.92 -12.46
CA ILE A 155 10.20 5.10 -11.49
C ILE A 155 11.19 4.18 -12.17
N LEU A 156 10.74 3.40 -13.15
CA LEU A 156 11.57 2.41 -13.82
C LEU A 156 12.82 3.01 -14.48
N PRO A 157 12.73 4.07 -15.31
CA PRO A 157 13.92 4.65 -15.95
C PRO A 157 14.90 5.25 -14.92
N LYS A 158 14.40 5.93 -13.89
CA LYS A 158 15.26 6.53 -12.86
C LYS A 158 16.03 5.49 -12.06
N TYR A 159 15.38 4.39 -11.68
CA TYR A 159 16.06 3.30 -10.98
C TYR A 159 17.01 2.52 -11.90
N GLN A 160 16.68 2.32 -13.18
CA GLN A 160 17.63 1.74 -14.14
C GLN A 160 18.90 2.56 -14.21
N LEU A 161 18.80 3.89 -14.34
CA LEU A 161 19.96 4.80 -14.32
C LEU A 161 20.70 4.76 -12.97
N ALA A 162 19.98 4.72 -11.85
CA ALA A 162 20.59 4.68 -10.53
C ALA A 162 21.36 3.39 -10.23
N PHE A 163 21.00 2.26 -10.86
CA PHE A 163 21.71 0.98 -10.72
C PHE A 163 22.85 0.81 -11.73
N SER A 164 22.89 1.59 -12.80
CA SER A 164 23.99 1.57 -13.77
C SER A 164 25.22 2.36 -13.30
N LYS A 165 25.02 3.27 -12.36
CA LYS A 165 26.09 3.98 -11.61
C LYS A 165 26.64 3.08 -10.50
#